data_12135f53faaa7a6fa54a96e524959f44
#
_entry.id   12135f53faaa7a6fa54a96e524959f44
#
_cell.length_a   1.000
_cell.length_b   1.000
_cell.length_c   1.000
_cell.angle_alpha   90.00
_cell.angle_beta   90.00
_cell.angle_gamma   90.00
#
_symmetry.space_group_name_H-M   'P 1'
#
loop_
_entity.id
_entity.type
_entity.pdbx_description
1 polymer ?
#
loop_
_entity_poly.entity_id
_entity_poly.type
_entity_poly.pdbx_seq_one_letter_code
_entity_poly.pdbx_strand_id
1 'polypeptide(L)'
;GVWKAPANVGLADVVEPMVRLDNAHQDDLNVDATTGKSINAIRAFAGKGTLVWGARTLAGNDNEWRYVPVRRFFNMVEESVKKSTYWAVFEPNDANTWVKVRGMIENYLTQKWREGALAGATTKDAFFVRCGLGVTMNAQDILEGRMNVEIGMAVVRPAEFIILKFSHKLQTS
;
A
#
# COMPACT_ATOMS: atom_id res chain seq x y z
N GLY A 1 -10.14 -5.54 -3.21
CA GLY A 1 -9.25 -4.63 -3.93
C GLY A 1 -7.78 -4.99 -3.74
N VAL A 2 -6.89 -4.42 -4.56
CA VAL A 2 -5.44 -4.70 -4.52
C VAL A 2 -4.76 -4.25 -3.23
N TRP A 3 -5.41 -3.37 -2.47
CA TRP A 3 -4.96 -2.92 -1.13
C TRP A 3 -5.24 -3.93 -0.01
N LYS A 4 -6.03 -4.98 -0.27
CA LYS A 4 -6.23 -6.06 0.69
C LYS A 4 -5.00 -6.98 0.71
N ALA A 5 -4.51 -7.31 1.92
CA ALA A 5 -3.41 -8.23 2.07
C ALA A 5 -3.75 -9.62 1.49
N PRO A 6 -2.90 -10.22 0.65
CA PRO A 6 -3.09 -11.56 0.12
C PRO A 6 -2.65 -12.62 1.15
N ALA A 7 -3.18 -12.53 2.35
CA ALA A 7 -2.87 -13.42 3.47
C ALA A 7 -4.15 -13.77 4.25
N ASN A 8 -4.07 -14.78 5.10
CA ASN A 8 -5.21 -15.40 5.77
C ASN A 8 -6.26 -15.89 4.75
N VAL A 9 -5.78 -16.51 3.69
CA VAL A 9 -6.60 -17.04 2.59
C VAL A 9 -6.33 -18.52 2.47
N GLY A 10 -7.39 -19.32 2.41
CA GLY A 10 -7.32 -20.75 2.21
C GLY A 10 -6.85 -21.12 0.80
N LEU A 11 -6.08 -22.18 0.69
CA LEU A 11 -5.70 -22.79 -0.57
C LEU A 11 -6.65 -23.97 -0.83
N ALA A 12 -7.32 -23.94 -1.98
CA ALA A 12 -8.14 -25.07 -2.44
C ALA A 12 -7.23 -26.19 -2.97
N ASP A 13 -7.71 -27.42 -2.87
CA ASP A 13 -7.08 -28.61 -3.45
C ASP A 13 -5.62 -28.88 -2.97
N VAL A 14 -5.28 -28.38 -1.77
CA VAL A 14 -3.99 -28.63 -1.11
C VAL A 14 -4.20 -29.60 0.05
N VAL A 15 -3.49 -30.72 0.03
CA VAL A 15 -3.55 -31.71 1.11
C VAL A 15 -2.81 -31.20 2.32
N GLU A 16 -1.50 -30.93 2.18
CA GLU A 16 -0.67 -30.36 3.23
C GLU A 16 0.61 -29.73 2.62
N PRO A 17 1.25 -28.76 3.34
CA PRO A 17 2.57 -28.27 2.96
C PRO A 17 3.64 -29.37 3.10
N MET A 18 4.61 -29.39 2.20
CA MET A 18 5.75 -30.32 2.26
C MET A 18 6.56 -30.12 3.54
N VAL A 19 6.71 -28.87 3.99
CA VAL A 19 7.40 -28.49 5.22
C VAL A 19 6.38 -27.97 6.22
N ARG A 20 6.29 -28.63 7.36
CA ARG A 20 5.42 -28.19 8.45
C ARG A 20 6.13 -27.12 9.27
N LEU A 21 5.52 -25.97 9.39
CA LEU A 21 6.02 -24.82 10.15
C LEU A 21 5.18 -24.63 11.42
N ASP A 22 5.85 -24.41 12.54
CA ASP A 22 5.25 -23.99 13.80
C ASP A 22 5.42 -22.47 14.02
N ASN A 23 5.10 -21.98 15.22
CA ASN A 23 5.19 -20.56 15.51
C ASN A 23 6.66 -20.08 15.60
N ALA A 24 7.56 -20.91 16.13
CA ALA A 24 8.97 -20.54 16.22
C ALA A 24 9.60 -20.38 14.83
N HIS A 25 9.35 -21.35 13.95
CA HIS A 25 9.78 -21.23 12.54
C HIS A 25 9.18 -20.00 11.85
N GLN A 26 7.90 -19.66 12.17
CA GLN A 26 7.23 -18.48 11.60
C GLN A 26 7.92 -17.19 12.05
N ASP A 27 8.33 -17.09 13.32
CA ASP A 27 8.99 -15.90 13.85
C ASP A 27 10.33 -15.64 13.13
N ASP A 28 11.10 -16.68 12.85
CA ASP A 28 12.36 -16.59 12.08
C ASP A 28 12.13 -16.17 10.62
N LEU A 29 11.00 -16.55 10.02
CA LEU A 29 10.64 -16.20 8.64
C LEU A 29 10.07 -14.77 8.51
N ASN A 30 9.55 -14.21 9.59
CA ASN A 30 8.89 -12.90 9.55
C ASN A 30 9.82 -11.76 9.18
N VAL A 31 11.00 -11.72 9.83
CA VAL A 31 12.09 -10.81 9.47
C VAL A 31 13.41 -11.49 9.83
N ASP A 32 14.22 -11.80 8.86
CA ASP A 32 15.57 -12.30 9.08
C ASP A 32 16.43 -11.24 9.76
N ALA A 33 17.05 -11.58 10.89
CA ALA A 33 17.81 -10.65 11.71
C ALA A 33 19.06 -10.09 11.00
N THR A 34 19.58 -10.81 10.02
CA THR A 34 20.81 -10.44 9.30
C THR A 34 20.50 -9.68 8.03
N THR A 35 19.55 -10.14 7.24
CA THR A 35 19.25 -9.59 5.91
C THR A 35 18.05 -8.64 5.90
N GLY A 36 17.23 -8.63 6.95
CA GLY A 36 15.98 -7.87 7.02
C GLY A 36 14.89 -8.36 6.07
N LYS A 37 15.08 -9.49 5.40
CA LYS A 37 14.13 -10.06 4.45
C LYS A 37 13.03 -10.84 5.16
N SER A 38 11.86 -10.92 4.52
CA SER A 38 10.71 -11.71 4.99
C SER A 38 10.39 -12.82 4.01
N ILE A 39 9.94 -13.95 4.55
CA ILE A 39 9.40 -15.07 3.78
C ILE A 39 7.95 -15.28 4.21
N ASN A 40 7.02 -15.23 3.26
CA ASN A 40 5.61 -15.49 3.51
C ASN A 40 5.38 -17.01 3.57
N ALA A 41 4.91 -17.48 4.72
CA ALA A 41 4.71 -18.91 4.94
C ALA A 41 3.37 -19.38 4.36
N ILE A 42 3.33 -20.66 3.94
CA ILE A 42 2.11 -21.42 3.71
C ILE A 42 2.04 -22.45 4.83
N ARG A 43 1.00 -22.40 5.67
CA ARG A 43 0.89 -23.23 6.88
C ARG A 43 -0.46 -23.91 6.97
N ALA A 44 -0.48 -25.10 7.56
CA ALA A 44 -1.70 -25.77 7.98
C ALA A 44 -2.09 -25.31 9.39
N PHE A 45 -3.37 -25.02 9.59
CA PHE A 45 -3.97 -24.67 10.88
C PHE A 45 -5.09 -25.62 11.22
N ALA A 46 -5.14 -26.09 12.46
CA ALA A 46 -6.20 -26.95 12.94
C ALA A 46 -7.58 -26.29 12.75
N GLY A 47 -8.49 -26.98 12.09
CA GLY A 47 -9.84 -26.49 11.81
C GLY A 47 -9.97 -25.41 10.75
N LYS A 48 -8.86 -24.96 10.12
CA LYS A 48 -8.88 -23.92 9.07
C LYS A 48 -8.26 -24.35 7.75
N GLY A 49 -7.58 -25.50 7.74
CA GLY A 49 -6.86 -25.98 6.56
C GLY A 49 -5.54 -25.26 6.31
N THR A 50 -5.06 -25.33 5.07
CA THR A 50 -3.80 -24.71 4.65
C THR A 50 -4.05 -23.29 4.19
N LEU A 51 -3.35 -22.34 4.81
CA LEU A 51 -3.51 -20.91 4.55
C LEU A 51 -2.20 -20.29 4.04
N VAL A 52 -2.32 -19.27 3.19
CA VAL A 52 -1.24 -18.29 2.98
C VAL A 52 -1.16 -17.43 4.23
N TRP A 53 0.00 -17.42 4.90
CA TRP A 53 0.18 -16.77 6.20
C TRP A 53 1.34 -15.78 6.18
N GLY A 54 1.21 -14.76 5.36
CA GLY A 54 2.15 -13.65 5.24
C GLY A 54 1.85 -12.81 4.00
N ALA A 55 2.11 -11.50 4.10
CA ALA A 55 1.92 -10.54 3.01
C ALA A 55 3.01 -9.47 3.02
N ARG A 56 4.25 -9.88 3.33
CA ARG A 56 5.41 -9.00 3.31
C ARG A 56 6.17 -9.10 1.99
N THR A 57 6.80 -8.02 1.60
CA THR A 57 7.80 -7.98 0.53
C THR A 57 9.16 -8.44 1.06
N LEU A 58 10.16 -8.53 0.20
CA LEU A 58 11.55 -8.76 0.65
C LEU A 58 12.13 -7.59 1.47
N ALA A 59 11.49 -6.41 1.44
CA ALA A 59 11.81 -5.27 2.31
C ALA A 59 11.09 -5.40 3.67
N GLY A 60 11.17 -6.56 4.32
CA GLY A 60 10.40 -6.89 5.52
C GLY A 60 10.67 -6.00 6.73
N ASN A 61 11.84 -5.33 6.77
CA ASN A 61 12.20 -4.39 7.82
C ASN A 61 11.98 -2.91 7.43
N ASP A 62 11.43 -2.63 6.25
CA ASP A 62 11.12 -1.30 5.77
C ASP A 62 9.70 -0.89 6.20
N ASN A 63 9.57 0.23 6.89
CA ASN A 63 8.28 0.71 7.34
C ASN A 63 7.37 1.21 6.22
N GLU A 64 7.93 1.57 5.07
CA GLU A 64 7.18 2.08 3.92
C GLU A 64 6.72 0.95 2.99
N TRP A 65 7.65 0.07 2.60
CA TRP A 65 7.42 -0.93 1.54
C TRP A 65 7.30 -2.38 2.02
N ARG A 66 7.24 -2.57 3.33
CA ARG A 66 7.15 -3.90 3.96
C ARG A 66 6.00 -4.76 3.44
N TYR A 67 4.85 -4.18 3.09
CA TYR A 67 3.65 -4.94 2.76
C TYR A 67 3.35 -5.01 1.26
N VAL A 68 3.08 -6.21 0.78
CA VAL A 68 2.68 -6.49 -0.61
C VAL A 68 1.48 -5.65 -1.06
N PRO A 69 0.37 -5.54 -0.28
CA PRO A 69 -0.78 -4.76 -0.72
C PRO A 69 -0.46 -3.28 -0.90
N VAL A 70 0.44 -2.71 -0.10
CA VAL A 70 0.89 -1.33 -0.24
C VAL A 70 1.63 -1.15 -1.57
N ARG A 71 2.64 -1.99 -1.84
CA ARG A 71 3.42 -1.91 -3.10
C ARG A 71 2.53 -2.12 -4.33
N ARG A 72 1.62 -3.10 -4.27
CA ARG A 72 0.69 -3.36 -5.37
C ARG A 72 -0.26 -2.18 -5.63
N PHE A 73 -0.72 -1.53 -4.57
CA PHE A 73 -1.57 -0.36 -4.71
C PHE A 73 -0.82 0.81 -5.37
N PHE A 74 0.41 1.09 -4.94
CA PHE A 74 1.25 2.10 -5.59
C PHE A 74 1.46 1.79 -7.06
N ASN A 75 1.84 0.57 -7.42
CA ASN A 75 2.02 0.16 -8.82
C ASN A 75 0.74 0.38 -9.65
N MET A 76 -0.43 0.06 -9.09
CA MET A 76 -1.72 0.28 -9.77
C MET A 76 -1.98 1.78 -9.99
N VAL A 77 -1.73 2.62 -8.99
CA VAL A 77 -1.94 4.08 -9.10
C VAL A 77 -0.95 4.68 -10.09
N GLU A 78 0.34 4.33 -9.98
CA GLU A 78 1.40 4.79 -10.90
C GLU A 78 1.03 4.49 -12.35
N GLU A 79 0.64 3.26 -12.65
CA GLU A 79 0.27 2.83 -14.00
C GLU A 79 -1.03 3.51 -14.48
N SER A 80 -2.03 3.64 -13.61
CA SER A 80 -3.30 4.30 -13.93
C SER A 80 -3.10 5.78 -14.22
N VAL A 81 -2.33 6.47 -13.39
CA VAL A 81 -2.02 7.90 -13.59
C VAL A 81 -1.21 8.08 -14.87
N LYS A 82 -0.16 7.27 -15.09
CA LYS A 82 0.66 7.32 -16.30
C LYS A 82 -0.19 7.21 -17.57
N LYS A 83 -1.12 6.25 -17.61
CA LYS A 83 -2.00 6.04 -18.77
C LYS A 83 -3.02 7.17 -18.93
N SER A 84 -3.60 7.63 -17.85
CA SER A 84 -4.64 8.66 -17.89
C SER A 84 -4.10 10.05 -18.17
N THR A 85 -2.82 10.32 -17.92
CA THR A 85 -2.18 11.61 -18.21
C THR A 85 -1.58 11.71 -19.59
N TYR A 86 -1.67 10.65 -20.42
CA TYR A 86 -1.06 10.62 -21.75
C TYR A 86 -1.57 11.74 -22.68
N TRP A 87 -2.81 12.18 -22.51
CA TRP A 87 -3.39 13.29 -23.26
C TRP A 87 -2.66 14.63 -23.03
N ALA A 88 -2.00 14.80 -21.86
CA ALA A 88 -1.29 16.02 -21.52
C ALA A 88 0.08 16.15 -22.23
N VAL A 89 0.55 15.09 -22.88
CA VAL A 89 1.80 15.11 -23.67
C VAL A 89 1.59 16.00 -24.87
N PHE A 90 2.47 17.00 -25.04
CA PHE A 90 2.39 18.09 -26.02
C PHE A 90 1.29 19.13 -25.80
N GLU A 91 0.50 19.04 -24.74
CA GLU A 91 -0.37 20.16 -24.31
C GLU A 91 0.49 21.33 -23.76
N PRO A 92 -0.01 22.57 -23.79
CA PRO A 92 0.67 23.70 -23.19
C PRO A 92 1.03 23.43 -21.73
N ASN A 93 2.30 23.66 -21.36
CA ASN A 93 2.77 23.48 -19.99
C ASN A 93 2.44 24.73 -19.15
N ASP A 94 1.15 24.93 -18.88
CA ASP A 94 0.57 26.10 -18.20
C ASP A 94 -0.38 25.72 -17.06
N ALA A 95 -0.85 26.74 -16.33
CA ALA A 95 -1.74 26.58 -15.20
C ALA A 95 -3.04 25.85 -15.54
N ASN A 96 -3.59 26.02 -16.76
CA ASN A 96 -4.84 25.36 -17.18
C ASN A 96 -4.64 23.84 -17.28
N THR A 97 -3.54 23.42 -17.90
CA THR A 97 -3.19 22.00 -18.02
C THR A 97 -2.87 21.39 -16.65
N TRP A 98 -2.12 22.11 -15.78
CA TRP A 98 -1.82 21.61 -14.43
C TRP A 98 -3.06 21.40 -13.58
N VAL A 99 -4.05 22.33 -13.64
CA VAL A 99 -5.32 22.18 -12.92
C VAL A 99 -6.10 20.96 -13.41
N LYS A 100 -6.16 20.73 -14.72
CA LYS A 100 -6.85 19.56 -15.30
C LYS A 100 -6.20 18.24 -14.88
N VAL A 101 -4.86 18.15 -14.99
CA VAL A 101 -4.10 16.96 -14.58
C VAL A 101 -4.31 16.68 -13.09
N ARG A 102 -4.16 17.70 -12.24
CA ARG A 102 -4.36 17.57 -10.79
C ARG A 102 -5.78 17.13 -10.46
N GLY A 103 -6.80 17.79 -11.01
CA GLY A 103 -8.20 17.47 -10.73
C GLY A 103 -8.59 16.05 -11.15
N MET A 104 -8.05 15.56 -12.27
CA MET A 104 -8.27 14.19 -12.73
C MET A 104 -7.68 13.17 -11.74
N ILE A 105 -6.46 13.39 -11.28
CA ILE A 105 -5.79 12.51 -10.31
C ILE A 105 -6.50 12.57 -8.96
N GLU A 106 -6.86 13.77 -8.47
CA GLU A 106 -7.61 13.96 -7.22
C GLU A 106 -8.97 13.22 -7.25
N ASN A 107 -9.69 13.27 -8.36
CA ASN A 107 -10.95 12.54 -8.53
C ASN A 107 -10.73 11.02 -8.45
N TYR A 108 -9.71 10.51 -9.13
CA TYR A 108 -9.37 9.10 -9.08
C TYR A 108 -9.00 8.65 -7.66
N LEU A 109 -8.14 9.38 -6.97
CA LEU A 109 -7.73 9.05 -5.60
C LEU A 109 -8.88 9.20 -4.60
N THR A 110 -9.80 10.15 -4.81
CA THR A 110 -11.03 10.29 -4.01
C THR A 110 -11.92 9.05 -4.12
N GLN A 111 -12.03 8.47 -5.32
CA GLN A 111 -12.75 7.20 -5.48
C GLN A 111 -12.07 6.07 -4.71
N LYS A 112 -10.73 5.95 -4.80
CA LYS A 112 -9.96 4.94 -4.06
C LYS A 112 -10.04 5.12 -2.55
N TRP A 113 -10.08 6.35 -2.06
CA TRP A 113 -10.33 6.64 -0.65
C TRP A 113 -11.72 6.18 -0.21
N ARG A 114 -12.77 6.47 -0.98
CA ARG A 114 -14.14 6.01 -0.71
C ARG A 114 -14.27 4.49 -0.73
N GLU A 115 -13.50 3.80 -1.56
CA GLU A 115 -13.41 2.35 -1.61
C GLU A 115 -12.63 1.75 -0.41
N GLY A 116 -12.03 2.59 0.44
CA GLY A 116 -11.28 2.16 1.63
C GLY A 116 -9.81 1.80 1.37
N ALA A 117 -9.25 2.19 0.24
CA ALA A 117 -7.85 1.94 -0.09
C ALA A 117 -6.86 2.90 0.60
N LEU A 118 -7.33 4.09 0.96
CA LEU A 118 -6.55 5.15 1.59
C LEU A 118 -7.08 5.44 3.00
N ALA A 119 -6.15 5.64 3.94
CA ALA A 119 -6.45 6.02 5.31
C ALA A 119 -6.66 7.54 5.42
N GLY A 120 -7.41 7.96 6.43
CA GLY A 120 -7.68 9.38 6.71
C GLY A 120 -9.17 9.66 6.83
N ALA A 121 -9.53 10.56 7.75
CA ALA A 121 -10.91 10.97 7.95
C ALA A 121 -11.43 11.86 6.79
N THR A 122 -10.54 12.58 6.16
CA THR A 122 -10.82 13.44 5.01
C THR A 122 -9.88 13.12 3.85
N THR A 123 -10.22 13.59 2.66
CA THR A 123 -9.36 13.46 1.48
C THR A 123 -8.01 14.14 1.67
N LYS A 124 -7.94 15.22 2.44
CA LYS A 124 -6.69 15.95 2.73
C LYS A 124 -5.72 15.14 3.60
N ASP A 125 -6.25 14.26 4.45
CA ASP A 125 -5.45 13.35 5.27
C ASP A 125 -5.01 12.11 4.48
N ALA A 126 -5.79 11.75 3.45
CA ALA A 126 -5.61 10.53 2.68
C ALA A 126 -4.59 10.65 1.55
N PHE A 127 -4.55 11.82 0.89
CA PHE A 127 -3.62 12.04 -0.22
C PHE A 127 -3.43 13.53 -0.51
N PHE A 128 -2.39 13.82 -1.27
CA PHE A 128 -2.22 15.13 -1.92
C PHE A 128 -1.75 14.95 -3.36
N VAL A 129 -2.09 15.92 -4.20
CA VAL A 129 -1.60 16.05 -5.58
C VAL A 129 -1.10 17.47 -5.79
N ARG A 130 0.15 17.62 -6.20
CA ARG A 130 0.78 18.90 -6.46
C ARG A 130 1.28 18.97 -7.89
N CYS A 131 1.01 20.07 -8.55
CA CYS A 131 1.52 20.37 -9.89
C CYS A 131 1.46 21.89 -10.10
N GLY A 132 2.57 22.51 -10.38
CA GLY A 132 2.60 23.95 -10.64
C GLY A 132 3.99 24.58 -10.57
N LEU A 133 4.10 25.77 -11.17
CA LEU A 133 5.29 26.60 -11.09
C LEU A 133 5.49 27.11 -9.64
N GLY A 134 6.71 27.00 -9.12
CA GLY A 134 7.03 27.33 -7.74
C GLY A 134 6.54 26.30 -6.71
N VAL A 135 5.90 25.20 -7.15
CA VAL A 135 5.42 24.10 -6.32
C VAL A 135 6.21 22.83 -6.61
N THR A 136 6.10 22.32 -7.83
CA THR A 136 6.79 21.11 -8.30
C THR A 136 7.73 21.38 -9.48
N MET A 137 7.68 22.58 -10.05
CA MET A 137 8.45 23.00 -11.22
C MET A 137 9.05 24.39 -10.99
N ASN A 138 10.21 24.62 -11.58
CA ASN A 138 10.81 25.94 -11.77
C ASN A 138 10.73 26.36 -13.24
N ALA A 139 11.20 27.58 -13.56
CA ALA A 139 11.17 28.07 -14.92
C ALA A 139 11.99 27.21 -15.91
N GLN A 140 13.09 26.63 -15.45
CA GLN A 140 13.92 25.75 -16.26
C GLN A 140 13.19 24.45 -16.64
N ASP A 141 12.40 23.87 -15.73
CA ASP A 141 11.58 22.68 -16.03
C ASP A 141 10.59 22.94 -17.17
N ILE A 142 9.98 24.14 -17.16
CA ILE A 142 9.03 24.54 -18.21
C ILE A 142 9.74 24.71 -19.54
N LEU A 143 10.91 25.37 -19.56
CA LEU A 143 11.72 25.57 -20.76
C LEU A 143 12.18 24.21 -21.35
N GLU A 144 12.46 23.25 -20.50
CA GLU A 144 12.85 21.88 -20.90
C GLU A 144 11.65 20.97 -21.22
N GLY A 145 10.43 21.49 -21.17
CA GLY A 145 9.21 20.76 -21.48
C GLY A 145 8.81 19.71 -20.44
N ARG A 146 9.28 19.85 -19.17
CA ARG A 146 8.93 18.95 -18.08
C ARG A 146 7.72 19.44 -17.32
N MET A 147 6.75 18.54 -17.11
CA MET A 147 5.63 18.73 -16.19
C MET A 147 5.80 17.75 -15.03
N ASN A 148 6.15 18.26 -13.85
CA ASN A 148 6.36 17.46 -12.65
C ASN A 148 5.08 17.43 -11.82
N VAL A 149 4.57 16.21 -11.54
CA VAL A 149 3.41 15.99 -10.68
C VAL A 149 3.86 15.17 -9.48
N GLU A 150 3.59 15.68 -8.29
CA GLU A 150 3.88 15.01 -7.03
C GLU A 150 2.58 14.47 -6.41
N ILE A 151 2.58 13.19 -6.05
CA ILE A 151 1.44 12.51 -5.46
C ILE A 151 1.89 11.83 -4.17
N GLY A 152 1.26 12.17 -3.06
CA GLY A 152 1.44 11.48 -1.78
C GLY A 152 0.16 10.77 -1.36
N MET A 153 0.28 9.56 -0.83
CA MET A 153 -0.86 8.71 -0.48
C MET A 153 -0.64 7.99 0.85
N ALA A 154 -1.65 8.02 1.72
CA ALA A 154 -1.70 7.25 2.95
C ALA A 154 -2.42 5.92 2.70
N VAL A 155 -1.71 4.94 2.14
CA VAL A 155 -2.29 3.62 1.82
C VAL A 155 -2.58 2.85 3.11
N VAL A 156 -3.74 2.18 3.17
CA VAL A 156 -4.09 1.31 4.30
C VAL A 156 -3.11 0.16 4.45
N ARG A 157 -2.82 -0.21 5.69
CA ARG A 157 -1.88 -1.29 6.04
C ARG A 157 -2.61 -2.40 6.78
N PRO A 158 -2.23 -3.67 6.60
CA PRO A 158 -2.84 -4.77 7.34
C PRO A 158 -2.44 -4.73 8.82
N ALA A 159 -3.36 -5.16 9.70
CA ALA A 159 -3.02 -5.55 11.06
C ALA A 159 -2.44 -6.96 11.02
N GLU A 160 -1.16 -7.10 11.28
CA GLU A 160 -0.45 -8.39 11.27
C GLU A 160 -0.46 -9.04 12.66
N PHE A 161 -0.42 -8.21 13.71
CA PHE A 161 -0.42 -8.66 15.11
C PHE A 161 -1.59 -8.04 15.87
N ILE A 162 -2.30 -8.86 16.63
CA ILE A 162 -3.36 -8.42 17.53
C ILE A 162 -2.88 -8.67 18.96
N ILE A 163 -2.64 -7.59 19.71
CA ILE A 163 -2.22 -7.65 21.11
C ILE A 163 -3.43 -7.38 21.99
N LEU A 164 -3.85 -8.38 22.73
CA LEU A 164 -4.96 -8.30 23.66
C LEU A 164 -4.42 -8.12 25.09
N LYS A 165 -4.89 -7.06 25.76
CA LYS A 165 -4.58 -6.82 27.16
C LYS A 165 -5.85 -6.99 28.00
N PHE A 166 -5.83 -7.91 28.94
CA PHE A 166 -6.91 -8.13 29.89
C PHE A 166 -6.51 -7.58 31.24
N SER A 167 -7.39 -6.80 31.86
CA SER A 167 -7.21 -6.32 33.24
C SER A 167 -8.44 -6.70 34.09
N HIS A 168 -8.19 -7.14 35.29
CA HIS A 168 -9.24 -7.41 36.26
C HIS A 168 -9.68 -6.09 36.88
N LYS A 169 -10.97 -5.76 36.78
CA LYS A 169 -11.56 -4.61 37.44
C LYS A 169 -12.01 -5.06 38.85
N LEU A 170 -11.41 -4.48 39.90
CA LEU A 170 -11.86 -4.71 41.26
C LEU A 170 -13.28 -4.17 41.42
N GLN A 171 -14.14 -4.96 42.11
CA GLN A 171 -15.44 -4.46 42.52
C GLN A 171 -15.19 -3.34 43.56
N THR A 172 -15.70 -2.17 43.30
CA THR A 172 -15.87 -1.12 44.28
C THR A 172 -17.16 -1.41 45.03
N SER A 173 -17.05 -1.79 46.31
CA SER A 173 -18.18 -1.91 47.25
C SER A 173 -18.78 -0.55 47.54
#